data_a651586b4b0dfdd7da823dcf78dd9ddf
#
_entry.id   a651586b4b0dfdd7da823dcf78dd9ddf
#
_cell.length_a   1.000
_cell.length_b   1.000
_cell.length_c   1.000
_cell.angle_alpha   90.00
_cell.angle_beta   90.00
_cell.angle_gamma   90.00
#
_symmetry.space_group_name_H-M   'P 1'
#
loop_
_entity.id
_entity.type
_entity.pdbx_description
1 polymer ?
#
loop_
_entity_poly.entity_id
_entity_poly.type
_entity_poly.pdbx_seq_one_letter_code
_entity_poly.pdbx_strand_id
1 'polypeptide(L)'
;MAMSVGSEGGGDDAPMSAINTTPLVDVMLVLLIIFLITIPVVVQTVHVKLPKVRFEATATKPENVSLSIRANQSTGACEVYWNLTRVDSNELLDRAVSKLRREIEKQGGVNAPGLELPEAHIRGDINTPYRCIGGPIYVMQRAGFAKVGFISEPPAGGNARL
;
A
#
# COMPACT_ATOMS: atom_id res chain seq x y z
N MET A 1 27.42 58.18 -65.74
CA MET A 1 27.72 56.74 -65.68
C MET A 1 27.72 56.36 -64.21
N ALA A 2 26.68 55.74 -63.75
CA ALA A 2 26.72 55.03 -62.47
C ALA A 2 25.55 54.07 -62.50
N MET A 3 25.87 52.80 -62.50
CA MET A 3 24.92 51.69 -62.46
C MET A 3 24.41 51.46 -61.06
N SER A 4 23.13 51.47 -60.90
CA SER A 4 22.47 51.01 -59.70
C SER A 4 22.29 49.51 -59.77
N VAL A 5 22.81 48.83 -58.76
CA VAL A 5 22.56 47.39 -58.52
C VAL A 5 21.51 47.25 -57.48
N GLY A 6 20.36 46.71 -57.87
CA GLY A 6 19.32 46.36 -56.97
C GLY A 6 19.74 45.21 -56.05
N SER A 7 19.41 45.33 -54.81
CA SER A 7 19.48 44.23 -53.85
C SER A 7 18.09 43.67 -53.69
N GLU A 8 17.85 42.53 -54.33
CA GLU A 8 16.75 41.61 -53.92
C GLU A 8 17.22 40.82 -52.70
N GLY A 9 16.55 41.05 -51.64
CA GLY A 9 16.62 40.21 -50.44
C GLY A 9 15.21 40.03 -49.89
N GLY A 10 14.43 39.25 -50.58
CA GLY A 10 13.17 38.76 -50.05
C GLY A 10 13.42 37.73 -48.97
N GLY A 11 13.43 38.17 -47.76
CA GLY A 11 13.21 37.26 -46.60
C GLY A 11 11.74 37.11 -46.39
N ASP A 12 11.18 36.00 -46.79
CA ASP A 12 9.85 35.54 -46.32
C ASP A 12 9.94 35.22 -44.82
N ASP A 13 9.92 36.25 -43.99
CA ASP A 13 9.54 36.13 -42.59
C ASP A 13 8.03 35.93 -42.56
N ALA A 14 7.62 34.70 -42.88
CA ALA A 14 6.26 34.28 -42.58
C ALA A 14 6.09 34.42 -41.05
N PRO A 15 5.12 35.22 -40.58
CA PRO A 15 4.89 35.33 -39.15
C PRO A 15 4.58 33.97 -38.61
N MET A 16 5.51 33.44 -37.79
CA MET A 16 5.25 32.26 -37.02
C MET A 16 4.02 32.54 -36.19
N SER A 17 2.89 32.03 -36.64
CA SER A 17 1.65 32.10 -35.91
C SER A 17 1.86 31.43 -34.56
N ALA A 18 2.16 32.23 -33.54
CA ALA A 18 2.31 31.75 -32.18
C ALA A 18 0.95 31.21 -31.76
N ILE A 19 0.84 29.88 -31.77
CA ILE A 19 -0.35 29.20 -31.25
C ILE A 19 -0.45 29.59 -29.79
N ASN A 20 -1.55 30.25 -29.42
CA ASN A 20 -1.84 30.54 -28.04
C ASN A 20 -2.07 29.19 -27.32
N THR A 21 -1.06 28.73 -26.58
CA THR A 21 -1.08 27.41 -25.89
C THR A 21 -1.95 27.46 -24.64
N THR A 22 -2.35 28.63 -24.15
CA THR A 22 -3.13 28.77 -22.92
C THR A 22 -4.45 27.99 -22.94
N PRO A 23 -5.29 28.07 -24.01
CA PRO A 23 -6.51 27.27 -24.07
C PRO A 23 -6.26 25.79 -24.14
N LEU A 24 -5.17 25.36 -24.78
CA LEU A 24 -4.78 23.96 -24.88
C LEU A 24 -4.36 23.38 -23.53
N VAL A 25 -3.55 24.11 -22.77
CA VAL A 25 -3.09 23.72 -21.44
C VAL A 25 -4.27 23.63 -20.47
N ASP A 26 -5.22 24.54 -20.54
CA ASP A 26 -6.42 24.50 -19.69
C ASP A 26 -7.26 23.24 -19.93
N VAL A 27 -7.53 22.92 -21.19
CA VAL A 27 -8.24 21.68 -21.53
C VAL A 27 -7.49 20.43 -21.06
N MET A 28 -6.18 20.40 -21.25
CA MET A 28 -5.36 19.27 -20.78
C MET A 28 -5.36 19.13 -19.26
N LEU A 29 -5.32 20.25 -18.54
CA LEU A 29 -5.35 20.27 -17.08
C LEU A 29 -6.70 19.80 -16.55
N VAL A 30 -7.81 20.27 -17.14
CA VAL A 30 -9.16 19.82 -16.77
C VAL A 30 -9.34 18.34 -17.03
N LEU A 31 -8.90 17.84 -18.19
CA LEU A 31 -8.96 16.42 -18.49
C LEU A 31 -8.12 15.59 -17.51
N LEU A 32 -6.93 16.07 -17.16
CA LEU A 32 -6.07 15.40 -16.17
C LEU A 32 -6.77 15.26 -14.82
N ILE A 33 -7.39 16.34 -14.33
CA ILE A 33 -8.12 16.31 -13.06
C ILE A 33 -9.30 15.34 -13.14
N ILE A 34 -10.07 15.37 -14.23
CA ILE A 34 -11.20 14.44 -14.43
C ILE A 34 -10.68 12.99 -14.41
N PHE A 35 -9.59 12.67 -15.10
CA PHE A 35 -9.01 11.33 -15.08
C PHE A 35 -8.56 10.92 -13.66
N LEU A 36 -7.94 11.83 -12.93
CA LEU A 36 -7.48 11.53 -11.56
C LEU A 36 -8.64 11.21 -10.61
N ILE A 37 -9.78 11.89 -10.73
CA ILE A 37 -10.95 11.64 -9.87
C ILE A 37 -11.82 10.48 -10.35
N THR A 38 -11.79 10.15 -11.64
CA THR A 38 -12.59 9.04 -12.20
C THR A 38 -11.88 7.70 -12.16
N ILE A 39 -10.55 7.66 -11.92
CA ILE A 39 -9.84 6.40 -11.75
C ILE A 39 -10.31 5.76 -10.45
N PRO A 40 -11.06 4.63 -10.50
CA PRO A 40 -11.44 3.93 -9.28
C PRO A 40 -10.18 3.39 -8.60
N VAL A 41 -9.96 3.77 -7.35
CA VAL A 41 -8.91 3.16 -6.53
C VAL A 41 -9.31 1.70 -6.29
N VAL A 42 -8.79 0.79 -7.09
CA VAL A 42 -9.03 -0.63 -6.90
C VAL A 42 -8.24 -1.08 -5.68
N VAL A 43 -8.92 -1.18 -4.55
CA VAL A 43 -8.36 -1.79 -3.35
C VAL A 43 -8.32 -3.30 -3.59
N GLN A 44 -7.17 -3.79 -4.00
CA GLN A 44 -6.94 -5.22 -4.10
C GLN A 44 -6.84 -5.81 -2.69
N THR A 45 -7.76 -6.68 -2.33
CA THR A 45 -7.71 -7.40 -1.07
C THR A 45 -7.49 -8.89 -1.32
N VAL A 46 -6.63 -9.50 -0.53
CA VAL A 46 -6.48 -10.96 -0.54
C VAL A 46 -7.74 -11.56 0.06
N HIS A 47 -8.44 -12.37 -0.72
CA HIS A 47 -9.64 -13.06 -0.25
C HIS A 47 -9.25 -14.14 0.75
N VAL A 48 -9.58 -13.93 2.03
CA VAL A 48 -9.46 -14.91 3.11
C VAL A 48 -10.80 -15.03 3.82
N LYS A 49 -11.25 -16.24 4.05
CA LYS A 49 -12.44 -16.52 4.82
C LYS A 49 -12.03 -16.68 6.28
N LEU A 50 -12.36 -15.69 7.11
CA LEU A 50 -11.96 -15.68 8.52
C LEU A 50 -12.83 -16.61 9.36
N PRO A 51 -12.27 -17.23 10.42
CA PRO A 51 -13.04 -17.98 11.39
C PRO A 51 -13.96 -17.04 12.19
N LYS A 52 -15.16 -17.51 12.49
CA LYS A 52 -16.14 -16.80 13.32
C LYS A 52 -15.86 -17.12 14.78
N VAL A 53 -15.41 -16.15 15.54
CA VAL A 53 -15.18 -16.27 16.99
C VAL A 53 -15.83 -15.12 17.73
N ARG A 54 -16.02 -15.27 19.05
CA ARG A 54 -16.43 -14.14 19.88
C ARG A 54 -15.37 -13.05 19.82
N PHE A 55 -15.79 -11.85 19.47
CA PHE A 55 -14.96 -10.76 19.08
C PHE A 55 -14.69 -9.81 20.24
N GLU A 56 -13.42 -9.51 20.47
CA GLU A 56 -13.00 -8.31 21.17
C GLU A 56 -12.55 -7.29 20.11
N ALA A 57 -13.15 -6.09 20.15
CA ALA A 57 -12.84 -5.07 19.17
C ALA A 57 -11.38 -4.62 19.30
N THR A 58 -10.54 -5.04 18.37
CA THR A 58 -9.15 -4.59 18.31
C THR A 58 -9.09 -3.32 17.48
N ALA A 59 -8.68 -2.20 18.09
CA ALA A 59 -8.45 -0.96 17.37
C ALA A 59 -7.27 -1.14 16.42
N THR A 60 -7.54 -1.08 15.12
CA THR A 60 -6.47 -1.15 14.12
C THR A 60 -5.88 0.24 13.94
N LYS A 61 -4.65 0.43 14.39
CA LYS A 61 -3.89 1.67 14.17
C LYS A 61 -3.18 1.62 12.80
N PRO A 62 -2.95 2.77 12.14
CA PRO A 62 -2.29 2.81 10.81
C PRO A 62 -0.87 2.25 10.82
N GLU A 63 -0.19 2.32 11.95
CA GLU A 63 1.15 1.78 12.14
C GLU A 63 1.19 0.25 12.21
N ASN A 64 0.07 -0.40 12.51
CA ASN A 64 -0.03 -1.85 12.65
C ASN A 64 0.21 -2.57 11.32
N VAL A 65 0.76 -3.77 11.42
CA VAL A 65 1.05 -4.63 10.26
C VAL A 65 -0.05 -5.65 10.09
N SER A 66 -0.59 -5.77 8.87
CA SER A 66 -1.57 -6.80 8.54
C SER A 66 -0.96 -7.88 7.67
N LEU A 67 -1.00 -9.12 8.15
CA LEU A 67 -0.59 -10.31 7.42
C LEU A 67 -1.81 -11.13 7.05
N SER A 68 -1.91 -11.52 5.78
CA SER A 68 -2.92 -12.48 5.33
C SER A 68 -2.26 -13.81 5.02
N ILE A 69 -2.80 -14.90 5.59
CA ILE A 69 -2.24 -16.24 5.47
C ILE A 69 -3.29 -17.16 4.90
N ARG A 70 -2.94 -17.90 3.87
CA ARG A 70 -3.77 -18.94 3.30
C ARG A 70 -2.94 -20.15 2.89
N ALA A 71 -3.58 -21.31 2.85
CA ALA A 71 -3.01 -22.48 2.20
C ALA A 71 -3.43 -22.51 0.73
N ASN A 72 -2.50 -22.80 -0.15
CA ASN A 72 -2.82 -23.07 -1.55
C ASN A 72 -3.57 -24.40 -1.62
N GLN A 73 -4.79 -24.38 -2.15
CA GLN A 73 -5.66 -25.57 -2.20
C GLN A 73 -5.12 -26.68 -3.09
N SER A 74 -4.33 -26.32 -4.11
CA SER A 74 -3.80 -27.30 -5.06
C SER A 74 -2.51 -27.97 -4.57
N THR A 75 -1.63 -27.20 -3.91
CA THR A 75 -0.30 -27.66 -3.51
C THR A 75 -0.15 -27.88 -2.00
N GLY A 76 -1.09 -27.40 -1.20
CA GLY A 76 -1.00 -27.37 0.26
C GLY A 76 0.09 -26.45 0.80
N ALA A 77 0.72 -25.65 -0.06
CA ALA A 77 1.78 -24.72 0.31
C ALA A 77 1.21 -23.53 1.09
N CYS A 78 1.96 -23.07 2.09
CA CYS A 78 1.61 -21.90 2.86
C CYS A 78 1.95 -20.62 2.08
N GLU A 79 1.01 -19.73 1.94
CA GLU A 79 1.20 -18.43 1.31
C GLU A 79 0.97 -17.34 2.34
N VAL A 80 1.98 -16.49 2.51
CA VAL A 80 1.94 -15.34 3.43
C VAL A 80 1.99 -14.07 2.61
N TYR A 81 1.10 -13.15 2.94
CA TYR A 81 1.01 -11.86 2.26
C TYR A 81 1.18 -10.73 3.27
N TRP A 82 2.13 -9.86 2.99
CA TRP A 82 2.27 -8.57 3.65
C TRP A 82 1.41 -7.55 2.90
N ASN A 83 0.28 -7.18 3.47
CA ASN A 83 -0.81 -6.49 2.77
C ASN A 83 -1.24 -7.31 1.52
N LEU A 84 -0.74 -6.93 0.34
CA LEU A 84 -1.09 -7.56 -0.94
C LEU A 84 0.08 -8.31 -1.59
N THR A 85 1.28 -8.14 -1.08
CA THR A 85 2.49 -8.73 -1.64
C THR A 85 2.77 -10.06 -0.98
N ARG A 86 2.92 -11.12 -1.79
CA ARG A 86 3.40 -12.42 -1.28
C ARG A 86 4.83 -12.28 -0.82
N VAL A 87 5.12 -12.79 0.36
CA VAL A 87 6.45 -12.74 0.98
C VAL A 87 6.89 -14.13 1.45
N ASP A 88 8.16 -14.39 1.38
CA ASP A 88 8.76 -15.55 2.03
C ASP A 88 9.15 -15.23 3.49
N SER A 89 9.66 -16.23 4.21
CA SER A 89 10.01 -16.06 5.63
C SER A 89 11.16 -15.07 5.86
N ASN A 90 12.14 -15.00 4.96
CA ASN A 90 13.28 -14.09 5.08
C ASN A 90 12.84 -12.67 4.75
N GLU A 91 12.12 -12.51 3.64
CA GLU A 91 11.57 -11.22 3.24
C GLU A 91 10.58 -10.69 4.29
N LEU A 92 9.78 -11.56 4.91
CA LEU A 92 8.88 -11.20 6.00
C LEU A 92 9.66 -10.63 7.19
N LEU A 93 10.77 -11.29 7.58
CA LEU A 93 11.63 -10.83 8.67
C LEU A 93 12.24 -9.46 8.36
N ASP A 94 12.81 -9.28 7.17
CA ASP A 94 13.47 -8.03 6.77
C ASP A 94 12.47 -6.86 6.72
N ARG A 95 11.29 -7.09 6.17
CA ARG A 95 10.21 -6.09 6.14
C ARG A 95 9.72 -5.74 7.54
N ALA A 96 9.55 -6.74 8.40
CA ALA A 96 9.11 -6.56 9.78
C ALA A 96 10.11 -5.74 10.60
N VAL A 97 11.39 -6.07 10.53
CA VAL A 97 12.47 -5.32 11.21
C VAL A 97 12.55 -3.89 10.69
N SER A 98 12.49 -3.71 9.36
CA SER A 98 12.54 -2.38 8.73
C SER A 98 11.33 -1.51 9.11
N LYS A 99 10.14 -2.11 9.21
CA LYS A 99 8.92 -1.41 9.65
C LYS A 99 9.04 -0.98 11.10
N LEU A 100 9.45 -1.91 11.98
CA LEU A 100 9.60 -1.63 13.41
C LEU A 100 10.62 -0.52 13.66
N ARG A 101 11.77 -0.60 13.01
CA ARG A 101 12.82 0.44 13.13
C ARG A 101 12.30 1.81 12.72
N ARG A 102 11.61 1.92 11.58
CA ARG A 102 11.02 3.19 11.12
C ARG A 102 10.00 3.75 12.08
N GLU A 103 9.17 2.92 12.71
CA GLU A 103 8.18 3.39 13.68
C GLU A 103 8.84 3.88 14.98
N ILE A 104 9.89 3.19 15.44
CA ILE A 104 10.69 3.63 16.60
C ILE A 104 11.39 4.96 16.30
N GLU A 105 12.00 5.12 15.12
CA GLU A 105 12.66 6.36 14.71
C GLU A 105 11.68 7.55 14.64
N LYS A 106 10.48 7.33 14.10
CA LYS A 106 9.43 8.36 14.05
C LYS A 106 8.98 8.84 15.44
N GLN A 107 9.01 7.96 16.41
CA GLN A 107 8.61 8.28 17.80
C GLN A 107 9.75 8.84 18.67
N GLY A 108 10.94 9.09 18.08
CA GLY A 108 12.08 9.68 18.78
C GLY A 108 13.09 8.67 19.33
N GLY A 109 13.02 7.42 18.87
CA GLY A 109 13.98 6.36 19.21
C GLY A 109 13.51 5.45 20.35
N VAL A 110 14.35 4.47 20.68
CA VAL A 110 14.03 3.39 21.64
C VAL A 110 13.80 3.88 23.08
N ASN A 111 14.29 5.07 23.43
CA ASN A 111 14.16 5.65 24.76
C ASN A 111 13.07 6.74 24.85
N ALA A 112 12.24 6.89 23.82
CA ALA A 112 11.20 7.90 23.81
C ALA A 112 10.14 7.61 24.90
N PRO A 113 9.74 8.61 25.71
CA PRO A 113 8.69 8.42 26.69
C PRO A 113 7.36 8.14 25.96
N GLY A 114 6.69 7.04 26.36
CA GLY A 114 5.41 6.66 25.75
C GLY A 114 5.54 5.96 24.40
N LEU A 115 6.67 5.34 24.09
CA LEU A 115 6.88 4.57 22.87
C LEU A 115 5.81 3.48 22.73
N GLU A 116 4.98 3.59 21.69
CA GLU A 116 4.01 2.58 21.31
C GLU A 116 4.53 1.78 20.12
N LEU A 117 4.78 0.49 20.35
CA LEU A 117 5.21 -0.40 19.28
C LEU A 117 4.02 -0.85 18.42
N PRO A 118 4.20 -0.99 17.11
CA PRO A 118 3.15 -1.49 16.24
C PRO A 118 2.83 -2.95 16.57
N GLU A 119 1.58 -3.32 16.34
CA GLU A 119 1.10 -4.69 16.52
C GLU A 119 1.05 -5.41 15.16
N ALA A 120 1.24 -6.72 15.19
CA ALA A 120 1.05 -7.55 14.01
C ALA A 120 -0.32 -8.21 14.06
N HIS A 121 -1.14 -7.97 13.05
CA HIS A 121 -2.47 -8.53 12.92
C HIS A 121 -2.48 -9.64 11.86
N ILE A 122 -2.80 -10.85 12.26
CA ILE A 122 -2.84 -12.01 11.38
C ILE A 122 -4.28 -12.32 10.99
N ARG A 123 -4.51 -12.40 9.69
CA ARG A 123 -5.76 -12.80 9.05
C ARG A 123 -5.54 -14.17 8.42
N GLY A 124 -5.91 -15.22 9.12
CA GLY A 124 -5.84 -16.60 8.62
C GLY A 124 -7.14 -17.01 7.94
N ASP A 125 -7.04 -17.65 6.78
CA ASP A 125 -8.20 -18.32 6.18
C ASP A 125 -8.62 -19.52 7.04
N ILE A 126 -9.91 -19.78 7.17
CA ILE A 126 -10.48 -20.83 8.03
C ILE A 126 -9.96 -22.24 7.68
N ASN A 127 -9.60 -22.47 6.43
CA ASN A 127 -9.08 -23.75 5.96
C ASN A 127 -7.54 -23.82 6.02
N THR A 128 -6.89 -22.80 6.57
CA THR A 128 -5.43 -22.76 6.66
C THR A 128 -4.96 -23.64 7.81
N PRO A 129 -4.13 -24.65 7.56
CA PRO A 129 -3.60 -25.49 8.63
C PRO A 129 -2.69 -24.68 9.55
N TYR A 130 -2.72 -25.01 10.84
CA TYR A 130 -1.98 -24.28 11.89
C TYR A 130 -0.48 -24.14 11.60
N ARG A 131 0.13 -25.12 10.94
CA ARG A 131 1.54 -25.06 10.53
C ARG A 131 1.88 -23.82 9.68
N CYS A 132 0.92 -23.35 8.87
CA CYS A 132 1.09 -22.15 8.04
C CYS A 132 1.00 -20.85 8.85
N ILE A 133 0.36 -20.90 10.00
CA ILE A 133 0.16 -19.74 10.87
C ILE A 133 1.31 -19.60 11.85
N GLY A 134 1.80 -20.70 12.40
CA GLY A 134 2.86 -20.70 13.41
C GLY A 134 4.19 -20.10 12.93
N GLY A 135 4.57 -20.35 11.67
CA GLY A 135 5.77 -19.79 11.07
C GLY A 135 5.79 -18.26 11.06
N PRO A 136 4.81 -17.60 10.46
CA PRO A 136 4.71 -16.14 10.48
C PRO A 136 4.63 -15.53 11.88
N ILE A 137 3.94 -16.15 12.83
CA ILE A 137 3.94 -15.69 14.23
C ILE A 137 5.37 -15.65 14.77
N TYR A 138 6.08 -16.77 14.62
CA TYR A 138 7.46 -16.85 15.07
C TYR A 138 8.36 -15.80 14.43
N VAL A 139 8.23 -15.57 13.11
CA VAL A 139 9.01 -14.57 12.39
C VAL A 139 8.70 -13.17 12.91
N MET A 140 7.43 -12.82 13.14
CA MET A 140 7.05 -11.51 13.67
C MET A 140 7.56 -11.28 15.09
N GLN A 141 7.48 -12.29 15.97
CA GLN A 141 8.05 -12.21 17.31
C GLN A 141 9.57 -12.07 17.28
N ARG A 142 10.25 -12.81 16.40
CA ARG A 142 11.69 -12.69 16.19
C ARG A 142 12.10 -11.32 15.67
N ALA A 143 11.26 -10.67 14.87
CA ALA A 143 11.46 -9.30 14.39
C ALA A 143 11.31 -8.25 15.49
N GLY A 144 10.73 -8.60 16.66
CA GLY A 144 10.55 -7.71 17.80
C GLY A 144 9.12 -7.21 18.01
N PHE A 145 8.13 -7.75 17.29
CA PHE A 145 6.73 -7.43 17.57
C PHE A 145 6.27 -8.08 18.86
N ALA A 146 6.02 -7.26 19.88
CA ALA A 146 5.60 -7.74 21.20
C ALA A 146 4.16 -8.27 21.20
N LYS A 147 3.31 -7.74 20.32
CA LYS A 147 1.90 -8.12 20.21
C LYS A 147 1.60 -8.64 18.82
N VAL A 148 1.13 -9.89 18.77
CA VAL A 148 0.64 -10.55 17.55
C VAL A 148 -0.79 -10.98 17.81
N GLY A 149 -1.73 -10.32 17.15
CA GLY A 149 -3.17 -10.56 17.29
C GLY A 149 -3.75 -11.25 16.08
N PHE A 150 -4.88 -11.94 16.26
CA PHE A 150 -5.65 -12.51 15.16
C PHE A 150 -6.86 -11.65 14.88
N ILE A 151 -7.10 -11.37 13.61
CA ILE A 151 -8.36 -10.78 13.16
C ILE A 151 -9.30 -11.89 12.77
N SER A 152 -10.45 -11.93 13.41
CA SER A 152 -11.53 -12.87 13.12
C SER A 152 -12.80 -12.11 12.71
N GLU A 153 -13.74 -12.81 12.09
CA GLU A 153 -15.04 -12.26 11.72
C GLU A 153 -16.01 -12.40 12.90
N PRO A 154 -16.75 -11.35 13.29
CA PRO A 154 -17.76 -11.48 14.33
C PRO A 154 -18.87 -12.46 13.87
N PRO A 155 -19.48 -13.23 14.78
CA PRO A 155 -20.58 -14.11 14.43
C PRO A 155 -21.76 -13.29 13.88
N ALA A 156 -22.40 -13.78 12.83
CA ALA A 156 -23.59 -13.13 12.27
C ALA A 156 -24.67 -13.02 13.37
N GLY A 157 -25.10 -11.80 13.69
CA GLY A 157 -26.09 -11.51 14.73
C GLY A 157 -25.52 -11.14 16.11
N GLY A 158 -24.19 -11.08 16.27
CA GLY A 158 -23.58 -10.52 17.46
C GLY A 158 -23.61 -9.00 17.40
N ASN A 159 -24.50 -8.36 18.18
CA ASN A 159 -24.45 -6.91 18.37
C ASN A 159 -23.09 -6.57 18.97
N ALA A 160 -22.25 -5.88 18.22
CA ALA A 160 -21.12 -5.18 18.79
C ALA A 160 -21.70 -4.15 19.78
N ARG A 161 -21.62 -4.44 21.07
CA ARG A 161 -21.90 -3.42 22.08
C ARG A 161 -20.74 -2.44 22.02
N LEU A 162 -21.05 -1.23 21.60
CA LEU A 162 -20.20 -0.05 21.72
C LEU A 162 -19.90 0.25 23.19
#